data_df83a0dfad9f66e0caa13a611f4a47a7
#
_entry.id   df83a0dfad9f66e0caa13a611f4a47a7
#
_cell.length_a   1.000
_cell.length_b   1.000
_cell.length_c   1.000
_cell.angle_alpha   90.00
_cell.angle_beta   90.00
_cell.angle_gamma   90.00
#
_symmetry.space_group_name_H-M   'P 1'
#
loop_
_entity.id
_entity.type
_entity.pdbx_description
1 polymer ?
#
loop_
_entity_poly.entity_id
_entity_poly.type
_entity_poly.pdbx_seq_one_letter_code
_entity_poly.pdbx_strand_id
1 'polypeptide(L)'
;MPDKLIVRHLSACFGQLRALKDISLSFAANHITAIIGPSGCGKSTLVRCLNRMHEVVPGARAEGEVLLDGDDIYAPGVDPVQVRRRIGMVFQKPTPFPTMSVEDNVTAGLRLNGVGLSRADHDRVVERSLRQAALWEEVKDRLRRPGASLSGGQQQRLCVARALAVEPEVLLMDEPCSALDPISTARIEELLMELKENYTIVIVTHNMQQAAR
;
A
#
# COMPACT_ATOMS: atom_id res chain seq x y z
N MET A 1 6.26 19.45 11.31
CA MET A 1 6.89 18.29 10.69
C MET A 1 6.81 18.48 9.19
N PRO A 2 7.77 18.04 8.39
CA PRO A 2 7.69 18.20 6.95
C PRO A 2 6.57 17.29 6.38
N ASP A 3 5.89 17.79 5.35
CA ASP A 3 4.93 16.98 4.60
C ASP A 3 5.68 16.02 3.67
N LYS A 4 5.30 14.75 3.67
CA LYS A 4 5.88 13.70 2.81
C LYS A 4 5.22 13.67 1.44
N LEU A 5 3.89 13.78 1.43
CA LEU A 5 3.09 13.91 0.22
C LEU A 5 2.27 15.20 0.26
N ILE A 6 2.24 15.93 -0.84
CA ILE A 6 1.40 17.12 -1.02
C ILE A 6 0.59 16.95 -2.30
N VAL A 7 -0.71 17.14 -2.19
CA VAL A 7 -1.66 17.10 -3.31
C VAL A 7 -2.15 18.53 -3.55
N ARG A 8 -2.09 19.00 -4.80
CA ARG A 8 -2.56 20.31 -5.19
C ARG A 8 -3.50 20.24 -6.38
N HIS A 9 -4.71 20.74 -6.20
CA HIS A 9 -5.74 20.85 -7.24
C HIS A 9 -6.00 19.55 -8.02
N LEU A 10 -5.87 18.40 -7.34
CA LEU A 10 -6.02 17.09 -7.98
C LEU A 10 -7.46 16.84 -8.37
N SER A 11 -7.66 16.59 -9.65
CA SER A 11 -8.92 16.12 -10.22
C SER A 11 -8.68 14.80 -10.95
N ALA A 12 -9.63 13.87 -10.90
CA ALA A 12 -9.51 12.60 -11.61
C ALA A 12 -10.82 12.19 -12.27
N CYS A 13 -10.72 11.66 -13.48
CA CYS A 13 -11.84 11.22 -14.29
C CYS A 13 -11.62 9.79 -14.81
N PHE A 14 -12.72 9.04 -14.99
CA PHE A 14 -12.79 7.77 -15.69
C PHE A 14 -13.77 7.94 -16.86
N GLY A 15 -13.23 8.10 -18.07
CA GLY A 15 -14.03 8.51 -19.20
C GLY A 15 -14.69 9.88 -18.95
N GLN A 16 -16.04 9.91 -18.89
CA GLN A 16 -16.80 11.13 -18.61
C GLN A 16 -17.11 11.32 -17.10
N LEU A 17 -16.90 10.29 -16.27
CA LEU A 17 -17.17 10.37 -14.84
C LEU A 17 -16.01 11.08 -14.13
N ARG A 18 -16.30 12.25 -13.54
CA ARG A 18 -15.36 12.96 -12.67
C ARG A 18 -15.47 12.41 -11.24
N ALA A 19 -14.48 11.63 -10.82
CA ALA A 19 -14.44 10.97 -9.52
C ALA A 19 -13.82 11.84 -8.42
N LEU A 20 -12.85 12.72 -8.77
CA LEU A 20 -12.27 13.70 -7.86
C LEU A 20 -12.40 15.10 -8.47
N LYS A 21 -12.61 16.10 -7.61
CA LYS A 21 -12.79 17.49 -8.03
C LYS A 21 -11.98 18.41 -7.12
N ASP A 22 -10.87 18.93 -7.65
CA ASP A 22 -10.07 19.98 -7.02
C ASP A 22 -9.66 19.68 -5.57
N ILE A 23 -9.02 18.54 -5.36
CA ILE A 23 -8.58 18.09 -4.04
C ILE A 23 -7.18 18.66 -3.74
N SER A 24 -7.05 19.35 -2.60
CA SER A 24 -5.77 19.82 -2.09
C SER A 24 -5.62 19.42 -0.62
N LEU A 25 -4.56 18.67 -0.29
CA LEU A 25 -4.27 18.18 1.06
C LEU A 25 -2.82 17.74 1.18
N SER A 26 -2.32 17.58 2.42
CA SER A 26 -0.98 17.08 2.66
C SER A 26 -0.96 15.93 3.67
N PHE A 27 0.12 15.15 3.63
CA PHE A 27 0.34 14.01 4.51
C PHE A 27 1.71 14.17 5.18
N ALA A 28 1.71 14.27 6.51
CA ALA A 28 2.93 14.43 7.29
C ALA A 28 3.80 13.16 7.24
N ALA A 29 5.12 13.34 7.22
CA ALA A 29 6.08 12.25 7.24
C ALA A 29 5.96 11.42 8.53
N ASN A 30 6.07 10.09 8.42
CA ASN A 30 6.04 9.13 9.53
C ASN A 30 4.78 9.26 10.41
N HIS A 31 3.64 9.48 9.76
CA HIS A 31 2.33 9.56 10.41
C HIS A 31 1.33 8.65 9.69
N ILE A 32 0.30 8.27 10.44
CA ILE A 32 -0.89 7.64 9.86
C ILE A 32 -1.90 8.74 9.59
N THR A 33 -2.32 8.86 8.34
CA THR A 33 -3.43 9.74 7.95
C THR A 33 -4.60 8.89 7.48
N ALA A 34 -5.73 8.98 8.18
CA ALA A 34 -6.96 8.29 7.80
C ALA A 34 -7.84 9.14 6.90
N ILE A 35 -8.25 8.59 5.76
CA ILE A 35 -9.23 9.17 4.85
C ILE A 35 -10.56 8.50 5.10
N ILE A 36 -11.55 9.26 5.58
CA ILE A 36 -12.88 8.77 5.93
C ILE A 36 -13.95 9.44 5.05
N GLY A 37 -15.05 8.74 4.85
CA GLY A 37 -16.20 9.25 4.11
C GLY A 37 -17.11 8.14 3.60
N PRO A 38 -18.29 8.47 3.06
CA PRO A 38 -19.25 7.49 2.57
C PRO A 38 -18.71 6.69 1.38
N SER A 39 -19.30 5.52 1.14
CA SER A 39 -18.95 4.71 -0.04
C SER A 39 -19.20 5.49 -1.33
N GLY A 40 -18.31 5.35 -2.30
CA GLY A 40 -18.44 6.00 -3.61
C GLY A 40 -18.01 7.48 -3.67
N CYS A 41 -17.58 8.12 -2.58
CA CYS A 41 -17.16 9.53 -2.60
C CYS A 41 -15.75 9.78 -3.18
N GLY A 42 -15.06 8.77 -3.69
CA GLY A 42 -13.76 8.94 -4.37
C GLY A 42 -12.51 8.59 -3.55
N LYS A 43 -12.62 8.10 -2.30
CA LYS A 43 -11.46 7.77 -1.44
C LYS A 43 -10.45 6.83 -2.10
N SER A 44 -10.92 5.69 -2.61
CA SER A 44 -10.05 4.73 -3.32
C SER A 44 -9.45 5.32 -4.60
N THR A 45 -10.17 6.21 -5.27
CA THR A 45 -9.64 6.93 -6.43
C THR A 45 -8.51 7.87 -6.01
N LEU A 46 -8.71 8.63 -4.93
CA LEU A 46 -7.67 9.51 -4.39
C LEU A 46 -6.39 8.72 -4.06
N VAL A 47 -6.51 7.66 -3.27
CA VAL A 47 -5.35 6.83 -2.89
C VAL A 47 -4.64 6.25 -4.12
N ARG A 48 -5.39 5.78 -5.14
CA ARG A 48 -4.80 5.29 -6.39
C ARG A 48 -4.15 6.38 -7.23
N CYS A 49 -4.56 7.64 -7.12
CA CYS A 49 -3.86 8.75 -7.74
C CYS A 49 -2.53 9.06 -7.05
N LEU A 50 -2.40 8.84 -5.73
CA LEU A 50 -1.16 9.11 -4.99
C LEU A 50 0.03 8.26 -5.46
N ASN A 51 -0.20 7.13 -6.15
CA ASN A 51 0.86 6.29 -6.71
C ASN A 51 0.65 5.93 -8.19
N ARG A 52 -0.17 6.69 -8.90
CA ARG A 52 -0.47 6.51 -10.33
C ARG A 52 -1.12 5.17 -10.69
N MET A 53 -1.71 4.45 -9.70
CA MET A 53 -2.43 3.19 -9.95
C MET A 53 -3.75 3.38 -10.70
N HIS A 54 -4.35 4.58 -10.70
CA HIS A 54 -5.53 4.88 -11.51
C HIS A 54 -5.27 4.72 -13.01
N GLU A 55 -4.02 4.95 -13.47
CA GLU A 55 -3.62 4.86 -14.89
C GLU A 55 -3.74 3.45 -15.49
N VAL A 56 -3.83 2.39 -14.64
CA VAL A 56 -4.07 1.02 -15.13
C VAL A 56 -5.51 0.81 -15.62
N VAL A 57 -6.40 1.76 -15.33
CA VAL A 57 -7.79 1.73 -15.81
C VAL A 57 -7.86 2.48 -17.14
N PRO A 58 -8.31 1.83 -18.23
CA PRO A 58 -8.44 2.50 -19.53
C PRO A 58 -9.32 3.75 -19.45
N GLY A 59 -8.83 4.86 -20.01
CA GLY A 59 -9.55 6.15 -20.02
C GLY A 59 -9.50 6.93 -18.69
N ALA A 60 -8.76 6.46 -17.71
CA ALA A 60 -8.50 7.23 -16.50
C ALA A 60 -7.54 8.40 -16.78
N ARG A 61 -7.83 9.56 -16.18
CA ARG A 61 -7.01 10.77 -16.29
C ARG A 61 -6.95 11.43 -14.91
N ALA A 62 -5.79 12.02 -14.60
CA ALA A 62 -5.63 12.89 -13.45
C ALA A 62 -5.01 14.22 -13.90
N GLU A 63 -5.44 15.32 -13.27
CA GLU A 63 -4.94 16.67 -13.48
C GLU A 63 -4.64 17.26 -12.10
N GLY A 64 -3.66 18.15 -12.00
CA GLY A 64 -3.14 18.70 -10.75
C GLY A 64 -1.77 18.11 -10.44
N GLU A 65 -1.27 18.33 -9.21
CA GLU A 65 0.06 17.91 -8.78
C GLU A 65 -0.03 16.97 -7.59
N VAL A 66 0.87 15.99 -7.55
CA VAL A 66 1.13 15.16 -6.36
C VAL A 66 2.63 15.15 -6.14
N LEU A 67 3.08 15.79 -5.08
CA LEU A 67 4.49 15.95 -4.75
C LEU A 67 4.90 14.93 -3.70
N LEU A 68 5.92 14.14 -3.98
CA LEU A 68 6.62 13.27 -3.02
C LEU A 68 7.97 13.91 -2.70
N ASP A 69 8.18 14.37 -1.46
CA ASP A 69 9.36 15.13 -1.05
C ASP A 69 9.64 16.37 -1.92
N GLY A 70 8.60 16.98 -2.48
CA GLY A 70 8.70 18.13 -3.37
C GLY A 70 8.79 17.81 -4.86
N ASP A 71 9.01 16.55 -5.25
CA ASP A 71 9.08 16.10 -6.63
C ASP A 71 7.68 15.68 -7.14
N ASP A 72 7.22 16.27 -8.24
CA ASP A 72 5.93 15.92 -8.84
C ASP A 72 5.99 14.54 -9.50
N ILE A 73 5.20 13.60 -8.97
CA ILE A 73 5.12 12.24 -9.52
C ILE A 73 4.43 12.16 -10.90
N TYR A 74 3.78 13.24 -11.34
CA TYR A 74 3.15 13.37 -12.65
C TYR A 74 3.99 14.17 -13.65
N ALA A 75 5.18 14.65 -13.26
CA ALA A 75 6.04 15.40 -14.16
C ALA A 75 6.39 14.60 -15.42
N PRO A 76 6.57 15.26 -16.58
CA PRO A 76 6.97 14.60 -17.81
C PRO A 76 8.23 13.75 -17.63
N GLY A 77 8.19 12.49 -18.09
CA GLY A 77 9.31 11.57 -18.02
C GLY A 77 9.44 10.79 -16.71
N VAL A 78 8.60 11.04 -15.70
CA VAL A 78 8.58 10.23 -14.47
C VAL A 78 7.97 8.86 -14.75
N ASP A 79 8.73 7.81 -14.49
CA ASP A 79 8.30 6.42 -14.67
C ASP A 79 7.32 6.00 -13.55
N PRO A 80 6.08 5.59 -13.90
CA PRO A 80 5.10 5.12 -12.92
C PRO A 80 5.58 3.91 -12.10
N VAL A 81 6.47 3.08 -12.63
CA VAL A 81 7.01 1.92 -11.92
C VAL A 81 7.88 2.39 -10.74
N GLN A 82 8.71 3.40 -10.97
CA GLN A 82 9.54 3.98 -9.90
C GLN A 82 8.68 4.67 -8.84
N VAL A 83 7.61 5.36 -9.23
CA VAL A 83 6.64 5.95 -8.28
C VAL A 83 6.02 4.86 -7.42
N ARG A 84 5.54 3.75 -8.01
CA ARG A 84 4.91 2.63 -7.28
C ARG A 84 5.89 1.85 -6.40
N ARG A 85 7.18 1.92 -6.69
CA ARG A 85 8.22 1.38 -5.80
C ARG A 85 8.38 2.22 -4.54
N ARG A 86 8.37 3.56 -4.67
CA ARG A 86 8.47 4.50 -3.54
C ARG A 86 7.17 4.60 -2.76
N ILE A 87 6.01 4.44 -3.41
CA ILE A 87 4.67 4.53 -2.82
C ILE A 87 3.96 3.18 -2.99
N GLY A 88 4.14 2.30 -2.01
CA GLY A 88 3.52 0.97 -1.98
C GLY A 88 2.02 1.02 -1.74
N MET A 89 1.30 -0.04 -2.15
CA MET A 89 -0.15 -0.12 -1.97
C MET A 89 -0.60 -1.50 -1.51
N VAL A 90 -1.49 -1.50 -0.51
CA VAL A 90 -2.22 -2.67 -0.03
C VAL A 90 -3.70 -2.47 -0.36
N PHE A 91 -4.29 -3.43 -1.07
CA PHE A 91 -5.66 -3.36 -1.55
C PHE A 91 -6.65 -3.90 -0.52
N GLN A 92 -7.92 -3.52 -0.68
CA GLN A 92 -9.04 -3.94 0.15
C GLN A 92 -9.18 -5.47 0.24
N LYS A 93 -9.11 -6.17 -0.90
CA LYS A 93 -9.09 -7.63 -0.92
C LYS A 93 -7.64 -8.09 -0.90
N PRO A 94 -7.29 -9.08 -0.06
CA PRO A 94 -5.99 -9.71 -0.13
C PRO A 94 -5.76 -10.27 -1.54
N THR A 95 -4.62 -9.92 -2.14
CA THR A 95 -4.25 -10.32 -3.50
C THR A 95 -2.86 -10.95 -3.52
N PRO A 96 -2.61 -12.01 -2.74
CA PRO A 96 -1.37 -12.76 -2.92
C PRO A 96 -1.35 -13.37 -4.33
N PHE A 97 -0.18 -13.53 -4.91
CA PHE A 97 -0.05 -14.29 -6.16
C PHE A 97 -0.35 -15.76 -5.85
N PRO A 98 -1.44 -16.34 -6.39
CA PRO A 98 -1.98 -17.60 -5.89
C PRO A 98 -1.06 -18.80 -6.16
N THR A 99 -0.28 -18.75 -7.22
CA THR A 99 0.66 -19.80 -7.64
C THR A 99 2.04 -19.67 -6.99
N MET A 100 2.32 -18.54 -6.33
CA MET A 100 3.60 -18.28 -5.66
C MET A 100 3.56 -18.77 -4.21
N SER A 101 4.71 -19.22 -3.72
CA SER A 101 4.92 -19.53 -2.30
C SER A 101 4.80 -18.26 -1.43
N VAL A 102 4.78 -18.43 -0.11
CA VAL A 102 4.82 -17.28 0.83
C VAL A 102 6.09 -16.46 0.60
N GLU A 103 7.27 -17.10 0.54
CA GLU A 103 8.55 -16.43 0.30
C GLU A 103 8.62 -15.73 -1.06
N ASP A 104 8.11 -16.36 -2.13
CA ASP A 104 8.06 -15.75 -3.45
C ASP A 104 7.10 -14.57 -3.53
N ASN A 105 5.97 -14.62 -2.81
CA ASN A 105 5.06 -13.49 -2.69
C ASN A 105 5.76 -12.28 -2.07
N VAL A 106 6.53 -12.47 -1.00
CA VAL A 106 7.27 -11.38 -0.34
C VAL A 106 8.25 -10.73 -1.31
N THR A 107 9.04 -11.53 -2.02
CA THR A 107 10.12 -11.03 -2.89
C THR A 107 9.68 -10.68 -4.31
N ALA A 108 8.41 -10.89 -4.65
CA ALA A 108 7.89 -10.68 -6.00
C ALA A 108 8.15 -9.26 -6.53
N GLY A 109 7.96 -8.23 -5.70
CA GLY A 109 8.22 -6.84 -6.09
C GLY A 109 9.68 -6.57 -6.46
N LEU A 110 10.62 -7.14 -5.72
CA LEU A 110 12.05 -7.01 -6.00
C LEU A 110 12.42 -7.71 -7.32
N ARG A 111 11.93 -8.93 -7.53
CA ARG A 111 12.16 -9.70 -8.76
C ARG A 111 11.61 -9.00 -9.99
N LEU A 112 10.39 -8.45 -9.91
CA LEU A 112 9.77 -7.69 -11.00
C LEU A 112 10.51 -6.40 -11.34
N ASN A 113 11.21 -5.81 -10.37
CA ASN A 113 12.07 -4.64 -10.57
C ASN A 113 13.50 -5.02 -10.99
N GLY A 114 13.77 -6.27 -11.33
CA GLY A 114 15.09 -6.73 -11.80
C GLY A 114 16.16 -6.80 -10.71
N VAL A 115 15.79 -6.76 -9.43
CA VAL A 115 16.74 -6.88 -8.32
C VAL A 115 17.12 -8.35 -8.15
N GLY A 116 18.34 -8.70 -8.51
CA GLY A 116 18.94 -10.01 -8.25
C GLY A 116 19.31 -10.13 -6.78
N LEU A 117 18.72 -11.09 -6.08
CA LEU A 117 19.08 -11.38 -4.68
C LEU A 117 19.97 -12.63 -4.59
N SER A 118 21.02 -12.56 -3.78
CA SER A 118 21.69 -13.78 -3.33
C SER A 118 20.74 -14.59 -2.45
N ARG A 119 21.02 -15.88 -2.24
CA ARG A 119 20.20 -16.72 -1.34
C ARG A 119 20.10 -16.13 0.06
N ALA A 120 21.20 -15.66 0.60
CA ALA A 120 21.25 -15.07 1.94
C ALA A 120 20.45 -13.77 2.03
N ASP A 121 20.50 -12.92 0.99
CA ASP A 121 19.73 -11.68 0.93
C ASP A 121 18.23 -11.95 0.79
N HIS A 122 17.87 -12.95 -0.04
CA HIS A 122 16.48 -13.40 -0.17
C HIS A 122 15.92 -13.83 1.19
N ASP A 123 16.59 -14.73 1.90
CA ASP A 123 16.15 -15.24 3.19
C ASP A 123 16.02 -14.10 4.23
N ARG A 124 16.97 -13.15 4.22
CA ARG A 124 16.96 -11.97 5.10
C ARG A 124 15.77 -11.04 4.80
N VAL A 125 15.49 -10.76 3.51
CA VAL A 125 14.36 -9.92 3.10
C VAL A 125 13.04 -10.59 3.47
N VAL A 126 12.91 -11.90 3.23
CA VAL A 126 11.70 -12.66 3.57
C VAL A 126 11.44 -12.61 5.08
N GLU A 127 12.43 -12.94 5.90
CA GLU A 127 12.28 -12.92 7.36
C GLU A 127 11.95 -11.51 7.86
N ARG A 128 12.72 -10.49 7.46
CA ARG A 128 12.48 -9.09 7.86
C ARG A 128 11.08 -8.64 7.53
N SER A 129 10.65 -8.82 6.28
CA SER A 129 9.35 -8.32 5.82
C SER A 129 8.18 -9.05 6.47
N LEU A 130 8.31 -10.37 6.70
CA LEU A 130 7.29 -11.15 7.43
C LEU A 130 7.24 -10.79 8.92
N ARG A 131 8.38 -10.46 9.56
CA ARG A 131 8.41 -9.94 10.93
C ARG A 131 7.75 -8.57 11.01
N GLN A 132 8.11 -7.65 10.12
CA GLN A 132 7.49 -6.33 10.01
C GLN A 132 5.98 -6.40 9.77
N ALA A 133 5.48 -7.43 9.10
CA ALA A 133 4.06 -7.68 8.89
C ALA A 133 3.40 -8.53 9.99
N ALA A 134 4.07 -8.76 11.13
CA ALA A 134 3.62 -9.60 12.24
C ALA A 134 3.11 -10.99 11.79
N LEU A 135 3.76 -11.59 10.77
CA LEU A 135 3.33 -12.86 10.16
C LEU A 135 4.38 -13.98 10.32
N TRP A 136 5.64 -13.63 10.61
CA TRP A 136 6.76 -14.58 10.64
C TRP A 136 6.49 -15.82 11.49
N GLU A 137 6.09 -15.65 12.74
CA GLU A 137 5.90 -16.77 13.68
C GLU A 137 4.80 -17.76 13.22
N GLU A 138 3.87 -17.28 12.41
CA GLU A 138 2.78 -18.10 11.88
C GLU A 138 3.16 -18.89 10.62
N VAL A 139 4.19 -18.45 9.87
CA VAL A 139 4.50 -19.02 8.55
C VAL A 139 5.93 -19.52 8.36
N LYS A 140 6.84 -19.28 9.30
CA LYS A 140 8.28 -19.62 9.18
C LYS A 140 8.56 -21.08 8.80
N ASP A 141 7.71 -22.01 9.25
CA ASP A 141 7.85 -23.44 8.97
C ASP A 141 7.16 -23.86 7.66
N ARG A 142 6.53 -22.93 6.93
CA ARG A 142 5.77 -23.22 5.71
C ARG A 142 5.96 -22.16 4.60
N LEU A 143 7.13 -21.53 4.55
CA LEU A 143 7.46 -20.47 3.57
C LEU A 143 7.28 -20.89 2.12
N ARG A 144 7.48 -22.18 1.82
CA ARG A 144 7.34 -22.76 0.46
C ARG A 144 5.91 -23.15 0.10
N ARG A 145 4.95 -23.03 1.01
CA ARG A 145 3.54 -23.29 0.68
C ARG A 145 2.94 -22.13 -0.11
N PRO A 146 1.93 -22.39 -0.96
CA PRO A 146 1.24 -21.34 -1.70
C PRO A 146 0.67 -20.27 -0.76
N GLY A 147 0.85 -18.99 -1.09
CA GLY A 147 0.30 -17.87 -0.31
C GLY A 147 -1.23 -17.92 -0.22
N ALA A 148 -1.90 -18.48 -1.22
CA ALA A 148 -3.35 -18.67 -1.24
C ALA A 148 -3.86 -19.66 -0.18
N SER A 149 -2.99 -20.51 0.41
CA SER A 149 -3.36 -21.46 1.48
C SER A 149 -3.50 -20.82 2.87
N LEU A 150 -3.15 -19.56 3.01
CA LEU A 150 -3.24 -18.79 4.24
C LEU A 150 -4.69 -18.32 4.50
N SER A 151 -5.01 -18.02 5.78
CA SER A 151 -6.29 -17.39 6.14
C SER A 151 -6.37 -15.96 5.57
N GLY A 152 -7.57 -15.36 5.48
CA GLY A 152 -7.76 -14.02 4.93
C GLY A 152 -6.89 -12.97 5.62
N GLY A 153 -6.83 -12.96 6.94
CA GLY A 153 -5.96 -12.05 7.71
C GLY A 153 -4.47 -12.31 7.49
N GLN A 154 -4.06 -13.57 7.34
CA GLN A 154 -2.68 -13.93 7.00
C GLN A 154 -2.33 -13.49 5.57
N GLN A 155 -3.24 -13.67 4.62
CA GLN A 155 -3.06 -13.20 3.23
C GLN A 155 -2.92 -11.67 3.18
N GLN A 156 -3.70 -10.94 3.96
CA GLN A 156 -3.60 -9.48 4.02
C GLN A 156 -2.23 -9.07 4.57
N ARG A 157 -1.77 -9.67 5.68
CA ARG A 157 -0.42 -9.42 6.21
C ARG A 157 0.68 -9.86 5.25
N LEU A 158 0.48 -10.90 4.47
CA LEU A 158 1.40 -11.27 3.38
C LEU A 158 1.48 -10.18 2.30
N CYS A 159 0.34 -9.57 1.93
CA CYS A 159 0.32 -8.42 1.01
C CYS A 159 1.04 -7.20 1.61
N VAL A 160 0.92 -6.97 2.91
CA VAL A 160 1.71 -5.94 3.62
C VAL A 160 3.20 -6.28 3.56
N ALA A 161 3.60 -7.52 3.90
CA ALA A 161 5.00 -7.96 3.82
C ALA A 161 5.60 -7.76 2.43
N ARG A 162 4.83 -8.11 1.37
CA ARG A 162 5.22 -7.88 -0.02
C ARG A 162 5.43 -6.40 -0.34
N ALA A 163 4.56 -5.52 0.16
CA ALA A 163 4.71 -4.09 -0.03
C ALA A 163 5.94 -3.53 0.72
N LEU A 164 6.22 -4.01 1.93
CA LEU A 164 7.37 -3.59 2.73
C LEU A 164 8.71 -4.10 2.21
N ALA A 165 8.72 -5.24 1.49
CA ALA A 165 9.94 -5.84 0.98
C ALA A 165 10.73 -4.95 0.01
N VAL A 166 10.05 -4.05 -0.70
CA VAL A 166 10.67 -3.07 -1.60
C VAL A 166 11.09 -1.78 -0.90
N GLU A 167 10.91 -1.69 0.42
CA GLU A 167 11.25 -0.55 1.28
C GLU A 167 10.63 0.76 0.77
N PRO A 168 9.29 0.85 0.70
CA PRO A 168 8.63 2.06 0.22
C PRO A 168 8.79 3.19 1.24
N GLU A 169 8.66 4.43 0.79
CA GLU A 169 8.65 5.62 1.65
C GLU A 169 7.24 5.92 2.19
N VAL A 170 6.23 5.55 1.41
CA VAL A 170 4.81 5.72 1.74
C VAL A 170 4.08 4.41 1.52
N LEU A 171 3.20 4.06 2.45
CA LEU A 171 2.34 2.88 2.36
C LEU A 171 0.87 3.33 2.28
N LEU A 172 0.24 3.08 1.15
CA LEU A 172 -1.17 3.33 0.92
C LEU A 172 -1.97 2.08 1.25
N MET A 173 -3.08 2.23 1.98
CA MET A 173 -3.96 1.13 2.34
C MET A 173 -5.42 1.46 2.04
N ASP A 174 -6.01 0.72 1.10
CA ASP A 174 -7.40 0.91 0.69
C ASP A 174 -8.29 -0.08 1.45
N GLU A 175 -8.93 0.33 2.54
CA GLU A 175 -9.82 -0.46 3.41
C GLU A 175 -9.22 -1.82 3.83
N PRO A 176 -8.00 -1.90 4.39
CA PRO A 176 -7.26 -3.15 4.56
C PRO A 176 -7.92 -4.15 5.51
N CYS A 177 -8.88 -3.72 6.33
CA CYS A 177 -9.55 -4.54 7.34
C CYS A 177 -11.01 -4.89 7.00
N SER A 178 -11.57 -4.39 5.89
CA SER A 178 -13.02 -4.47 5.59
C SER A 178 -13.57 -5.91 5.45
N ALA A 179 -12.72 -6.88 5.11
CA ALA A 179 -13.10 -8.28 4.92
C ALA A 179 -12.50 -9.21 5.99
N LEU A 180 -11.97 -8.67 7.09
CA LEU A 180 -11.29 -9.41 8.14
C LEU A 180 -12.18 -9.61 9.37
N ASP A 181 -11.93 -10.69 10.09
CA ASP A 181 -12.48 -10.91 11.42
C ASP A 181 -11.89 -9.90 12.45
N PRO A 182 -12.54 -9.71 13.61
CA PRO A 182 -12.11 -8.72 14.61
C PRO A 182 -10.68 -8.94 15.13
N ILE A 183 -10.23 -10.19 15.26
CA ILE A 183 -8.88 -10.53 15.76
C ILE A 183 -7.84 -10.13 14.70
N SER A 184 -8.09 -10.49 13.44
CA SER A 184 -7.22 -10.10 12.31
C SER A 184 -7.18 -8.59 12.13
N THR A 185 -8.31 -7.89 12.33
CA THR A 185 -8.38 -6.43 12.30
C THR A 185 -7.51 -5.80 13.38
N ALA A 186 -7.62 -6.25 14.64
CA ALA A 186 -6.80 -5.75 15.75
C ALA A 186 -5.30 -5.92 15.47
N ARG A 187 -4.89 -7.05 14.91
CA ARG A 187 -3.50 -7.30 14.52
C ARG A 187 -2.98 -6.35 13.43
N ILE A 188 -3.83 -5.98 12.46
CA ILE A 188 -3.46 -4.98 11.44
C ILE A 188 -3.35 -3.60 12.08
N GLU A 189 -4.24 -3.23 13.01
CA GLU A 189 -4.19 -1.96 13.72
C GLU A 189 -2.91 -1.82 14.57
N GLU A 190 -2.55 -2.85 15.33
CA GLU A 190 -1.29 -2.91 16.09
C GLU A 190 -0.09 -2.75 15.16
N LEU A 191 -0.08 -3.50 14.07
CA LEU A 191 0.96 -3.43 13.04
C LEU A 191 1.12 -2.00 12.48
N LEU A 192 0.04 -1.29 12.20
CA LEU A 192 0.09 0.09 11.70
C LEU A 192 0.77 1.04 12.69
N MET A 193 0.53 0.85 13.98
CA MET A 193 1.15 1.66 15.04
C MET A 193 2.66 1.44 15.15
N GLU A 194 3.14 0.25 14.85
CA GLU A 194 4.58 -0.04 14.77
C GLU A 194 5.21 0.52 13.48
N LEU A 195 4.51 0.36 12.35
CA LEU A 195 5.02 0.79 11.05
C LEU A 195 5.12 2.32 10.92
N LYS A 196 4.26 3.11 11.57
CA LYS A 196 4.28 4.58 11.46
C LYS A 196 5.60 5.22 11.89
N GLU A 197 6.40 4.54 12.70
CA GLU A 197 7.70 5.05 13.13
C GLU A 197 8.70 5.19 11.98
N ASN A 198 8.53 4.35 10.94
CA ASN A 198 9.44 4.28 9.81
C ASN A 198 8.79 4.62 8.47
N TYR A 199 7.45 4.61 8.40
CA TYR A 199 6.70 4.78 7.16
C TYR A 199 5.63 5.86 7.28
N THR A 200 5.45 6.62 6.22
CA THR A 200 4.25 7.46 6.08
C THR A 200 3.10 6.60 5.60
N ILE A 201 1.99 6.57 6.33
CA ILE A 201 0.87 5.67 6.05
C ILE A 201 -0.37 6.49 5.72
N VAL A 202 -1.01 6.18 4.59
CA VAL A 202 -2.33 6.72 4.22
C VAL A 202 -3.30 5.57 4.18
N ILE A 203 -4.31 5.59 5.05
CA ILE A 203 -5.31 4.53 5.15
C ILE A 203 -6.70 5.06 4.79
N VAL A 204 -7.39 4.37 3.89
CA VAL A 204 -8.84 4.56 3.69
C VAL A 204 -9.58 3.62 4.63
N THR A 205 -10.53 4.15 5.38
CA THR A 205 -11.43 3.36 6.20
C THR A 205 -12.81 3.99 6.28
N HIS A 206 -13.84 3.18 6.44
CA HIS A 206 -15.18 3.63 6.81
C HIS A 206 -15.47 3.40 8.29
N ASN A 207 -14.55 2.81 9.04
CA ASN A 207 -14.66 2.57 10.47
C ASN A 207 -14.11 3.78 11.25
N MET A 208 -15.02 4.56 11.86
CA MET A 208 -14.66 5.74 12.66
C MET A 208 -13.81 5.41 13.88
N GLN A 209 -13.98 4.22 14.47
CA GLN A 209 -13.17 3.80 15.62
C GLN A 209 -11.73 3.50 15.21
N GLN A 210 -11.53 2.96 14.02
CA GLN A 210 -10.20 2.73 13.45
C GLN A 210 -9.47 4.04 13.12
N ALA A 211 -10.21 5.05 12.67
CA ALA A 211 -9.64 6.35 12.34
C ALA A 211 -9.29 7.21 13.58
N ALA A 212 -9.89 6.91 14.75
CA ALA A 212 -9.69 7.65 15.99
C ALA A 212 -8.52 7.13 16.85
N ARG A 213 -7.93 5.99 16.50
CA ARG A 213 -6.76 5.39 17.15
C ARG A 213 -5.47 5.81 16.48
#